data_3390c2bf918e71f783657d49c93d766b
#
_entry.id   3390c2bf918e71f783657d49c93d766b
#
_cell.length_a   1.000
_cell.length_b   1.000
_cell.length_c   1.000
_cell.angle_alpha   90.00
_cell.angle_beta   90.00
_cell.angle_gamma   90.00
#
_symmetry.space_group_name_H-M   'P 1'
#
loop_
_entity.id
_entity.type
_entity.pdbx_description
1 polymer ?
#
loop_
_entity_poly.entity_id
_entity_poly.type
_entity_poly.pdbx_seq_one_letter_code
_entity_poly.pdbx_strand_id
1 'polypeptide(L)'
;LLAPVMPRHIIGIGKNFTAPGEQKPPEPDMPILFFKPLGTVIGPGDPIMLPDGANRVKFESEVAVVIGRTARRIRPEDADGVIFGCTVANDVSALDFFHPEGHWTIGKAFDSFCPLGPVIDTAFDWRTARIRASVNGVPKQDGAMDEIIMPVDRQIAYISRFMTLQPGDVILTGTPAG
;
A
#
# COMPACT_ATOMS: atom_id res chain seq x y z
N LEU A 1 1.20 20.08 -4.14
CA LEU A 1 2.22 19.55 -3.20
C LEU A 1 2.96 18.40 -3.86
N LEU A 2 4.25 18.26 -3.57
CA LEU A 2 5.00 17.08 -3.98
C LEU A 2 4.72 15.92 -3.02
N ALA A 3 4.97 14.68 -3.48
CA ALA A 3 4.99 13.53 -2.59
C ALA A 3 6.04 13.76 -1.47
N PRO A 4 5.75 13.39 -0.20
CA PRO A 4 6.62 13.69 0.93
C PRO A 4 7.91 12.85 0.96
N VAL A 5 7.99 11.84 0.13
CA VAL A 5 9.16 11.01 -0.10
C VAL A 5 9.21 10.60 -1.57
N MET A 6 10.42 10.54 -2.14
CA MET A 6 10.65 9.84 -3.39
C MET A 6 11.08 8.41 -3.02
N PRO A 7 10.23 7.41 -3.21
CA PRO A 7 10.54 6.03 -2.81
C PRO A 7 11.77 5.48 -3.52
N ARG A 8 12.45 4.52 -2.89
CA ARG A 8 13.43 3.66 -3.59
C ARG A 8 12.73 2.48 -4.24
N HIS A 9 11.83 1.84 -3.48
CA HIS A 9 10.91 0.81 -3.96
C HIS A 9 9.52 1.09 -3.39
N ILE A 10 8.50 0.68 -4.13
CA ILE A 10 7.11 0.66 -3.68
C ILE A 10 6.66 -0.79 -3.72
N ILE A 11 6.43 -1.36 -2.55
CA ILE A 11 6.07 -2.76 -2.36
C ILE A 11 4.64 -2.82 -1.84
N GLY A 12 3.73 -3.45 -2.56
CA GLY A 12 2.34 -3.57 -2.15
C GLY A 12 2.00 -4.98 -1.67
N ILE A 13 1.05 -5.06 -0.73
CA ILE A 13 0.49 -6.30 -0.22
C ILE A 13 -0.93 -6.46 -0.74
N GLY A 14 -1.14 -7.44 -1.61
CA GLY A 14 -2.45 -7.69 -2.22
C GLY A 14 -3.37 -8.53 -1.34
N LYS A 15 -4.69 -8.24 -1.42
CA LYS A 15 -5.77 -8.97 -0.73
C LYS A 15 -5.54 -9.09 0.78
N ASN A 16 -5.15 -8.00 1.41
CA ASN A 16 -4.71 -7.99 2.81
C ASN A 16 -5.75 -7.44 3.80
N PHE A 17 -6.99 -7.27 3.40
CA PHE A 17 -8.09 -6.89 4.28
C PHE A 17 -9.18 -7.95 4.29
N THR A 18 -9.79 -8.14 5.45
CA THR A 18 -10.97 -8.99 5.61
C THR A 18 -12.14 -8.36 4.84
N ALA A 19 -12.88 -9.16 4.09
CA ALA A 19 -14.06 -8.67 3.41
C ALA A 19 -15.18 -8.34 4.42
N PRO A 20 -16.00 -7.32 4.15
CA PRO A 20 -17.07 -6.91 5.06
C PRO A 20 -18.02 -8.07 5.38
N GLY A 21 -18.24 -8.30 6.67
CA GLY A 21 -19.11 -9.37 7.16
C GLY A 21 -18.50 -10.77 7.17
N GLU A 22 -17.27 -10.92 6.74
CA GLU A 22 -16.54 -12.18 6.80
C GLU A 22 -15.70 -12.29 8.09
N GLN A 23 -15.46 -13.53 8.49
CA GLN A 23 -14.48 -13.79 9.56
C GLN A 23 -13.08 -13.58 9.01
N LYS A 24 -12.23 -12.89 9.79
CA LYS A 24 -10.83 -12.69 9.42
C LYS A 24 -10.14 -14.04 9.15
N PRO A 25 -9.61 -14.23 7.93
CA PRO A 25 -8.91 -15.46 7.60
C PRO A 25 -7.57 -15.55 8.35
N PRO A 26 -6.99 -16.75 8.46
CA PRO A 26 -5.64 -16.89 9.00
C PRO A 26 -4.65 -16.14 8.12
N GLU A 27 -3.56 -15.67 8.73
CA GLU A 27 -2.45 -15.04 8.02
C GLU A 27 -1.85 -16.03 7.02
N PRO A 28 -1.66 -15.63 5.75
CA PRO A 28 -1.10 -16.52 4.75
C PRO A 28 0.41 -16.73 4.97
N ASP A 29 0.89 -17.95 4.74
CA ASP A 29 2.33 -18.23 4.75
C ASP A 29 3.09 -17.46 3.66
N MET A 30 2.42 -17.16 2.55
CA MET A 30 2.94 -16.42 1.42
C MET A 30 1.93 -15.33 0.99
N PRO A 31 2.10 -14.08 1.45
CA PRO A 31 1.27 -12.96 1.00
C PRO A 31 1.55 -12.64 -0.46
N ILE A 32 0.55 -12.08 -1.13
CA ILE A 32 0.73 -11.58 -2.49
C ILE A 32 1.54 -10.29 -2.42
N LEU A 33 2.74 -10.31 -2.99
CA LEU A 33 3.57 -9.12 -3.14
C LEU A 33 3.56 -8.63 -4.59
N PHE A 34 3.55 -7.32 -4.75
CA PHE A 34 3.76 -6.68 -6.04
C PHE A 34 4.60 -5.41 -5.88
N PHE A 35 5.12 -4.91 -6.98
CA PHE A 35 5.87 -3.66 -7.02
C PHE A 35 5.17 -2.64 -7.92
N LYS A 36 5.26 -1.37 -7.56
CA LYS A 36 4.90 -0.26 -8.44
C LYS A 36 6.18 0.46 -8.89
N PRO A 37 6.31 0.77 -10.20
CA PRO A 37 7.43 1.59 -10.69
C PRO A 37 7.44 2.99 -10.05
N LEU A 38 8.61 3.59 -9.92
CA LEU A 38 8.74 4.94 -9.36
C LEU A 38 7.99 6.02 -10.16
N GLY A 39 7.85 5.83 -11.47
CA GLY A 39 7.07 6.72 -12.34
C GLY A 39 5.58 6.81 -12.01
N THR A 40 5.08 5.91 -11.16
CA THR A 40 3.68 5.94 -10.70
C THR A 40 3.44 7.02 -9.65
N VAL A 41 4.49 7.53 -8.98
CA VAL A 41 4.36 8.46 -7.85
C VAL A 41 3.99 9.84 -8.30
N ILE A 42 2.92 10.36 -7.70
CA ILE A 42 2.50 11.76 -7.81
C ILE A 42 2.20 12.33 -6.43
N GLY A 43 2.18 13.64 -6.32
CA GLY A 43 1.85 14.34 -5.09
C GLY A 43 0.34 14.49 -4.88
N PRO A 44 -0.06 14.95 -3.67
CA PRO A 44 -1.47 15.25 -3.39
C PRO A 44 -2.02 16.35 -4.30
N GLY A 45 -3.17 16.06 -4.92
CA GLY A 45 -3.85 16.99 -5.83
C GLY A 45 -3.41 16.91 -7.29
N ASP A 46 -2.35 16.15 -7.60
CA ASP A 46 -1.97 15.89 -8.98
C ASP A 46 -3.00 14.96 -9.66
N PRO A 47 -3.26 15.13 -10.96
CA PRO A 47 -4.25 14.32 -11.67
C PRO A 47 -3.74 12.88 -11.88
N ILE A 48 -4.62 11.91 -11.67
CA ILE A 48 -4.39 10.53 -12.07
C ILE A 48 -4.73 10.43 -13.56
N MET A 49 -3.73 10.07 -14.38
CA MET A 49 -3.88 9.95 -15.83
C MET A 49 -4.33 8.54 -16.19
N LEU A 50 -5.56 8.41 -16.68
CA LEU A 50 -6.09 7.10 -17.08
C LEU A 50 -5.54 6.72 -18.47
N PRO A 51 -4.98 5.51 -18.63
CA PRO A 51 -4.49 5.07 -19.93
C PRO A 51 -5.64 4.71 -20.88
N ASP A 52 -5.38 4.78 -22.17
CA ASP A 52 -6.34 4.33 -23.19
C ASP A 52 -6.72 2.86 -22.95
N GLY A 53 -8.01 2.57 -23.07
CA GLY A 53 -8.56 1.23 -22.84
C GLY A 53 -8.80 0.85 -21.36
N ALA A 54 -8.49 1.71 -20.41
CA ALA A 54 -8.84 1.50 -19.01
C ALA A 54 -10.30 1.87 -18.75
N ASN A 55 -11.17 0.88 -18.66
CA ASN A 55 -12.60 1.06 -18.37
C ASN A 55 -12.95 0.69 -16.91
N ARG A 56 -12.13 -0.13 -16.28
CA ARG A 56 -12.31 -0.59 -14.89
C ARG A 56 -11.12 -0.19 -14.06
N VAL A 57 -11.16 1.04 -13.54
CA VAL A 57 -10.12 1.58 -12.66
C VAL A 57 -10.63 1.62 -11.24
N LYS A 58 -9.84 1.09 -10.31
CA LYS A 58 -10.06 1.19 -8.87
C LYS A 58 -9.11 2.18 -8.24
N PHE A 59 -9.60 2.90 -7.24
CA PHE A 59 -8.76 3.52 -6.22
C PHE A 59 -8.68 2.56 -5.03
N GLU A 60 -7.55 2.55 -4.36
CA GLU A 60 -7.26 1.66 -3.23
C GLU A 60 -6.50 2.49 -2.20
N SER A 61 -7.25 3.09 -1.25
CA SER A 61 -6.65 3.90 -0.19
C SER A 61 -5.98 3.02 0.85
N GLU A 62 -4.74 3.33 1.18
CA GLU A 62 -3.88 2.51 2.04
C GLU A 62 -3.08 3.35 3.04
N VAL A 63 -2.79 2.77 4.18
CA VAL A 63 -1.65 3.21 4.98
C VAL A 63 -0.39 2.84 4.22
N ALA A 64 0.49 3.80 4.01
CA ALA A 64 1.80 3.58 3.42
C ALA A 64 2.88 3.74 4.48
N VAL A 65 3.63 2.68 4.74
CA VAL A 65 4.71 2.66 5.72
C VAL A 65 6.02 3.04 5.04
N VAL A 66 6.71 4.03 5.57
CA VAL A 66 8.02 4.47 5.07
C VAL A 66 9.11 3.87 5.95
N ILE A 67 10.04 3.15 5.33
CA ILE A 67 11.19 2.55 6.01
C ILE A 67 12.25 3.63 6.30
N GLY A 68 12.75 3.66 7.51
CA GLY A 68 13.75 4.64 7.97
C GLY A 68 15.12 4.05 8.27
N ARG A 69 15.20 2.74 8.46
CA ARG A 69 16.48 2.04 8.72
C ARG A 69 16.55 0.76 7.92
N THR A 70 17.76 0.37 7.55
CA THR A 70 17.98 -0.89 6.83
C THR A 70 17.47 -2.08 7.64
N ALA A 71 16.66 -2.93 7.01
CA ALA A 71 16.10 -4.12 7.61
C ALA A 71 16.37 -5.36 6.74
N ARG A 72 16.99 -6.36 7.34
CA ARG A 72 17.30 -7.64 6.70
C ARG A 72 17.11 -8.78 7.68
N ARG A 73 16.15 -9.69 7.37
CA ARG A 73 15.81 -10.85 8.23
C ARG A 73 15.49 -10.46 9.67
N ILE A 74 14.74 -9.39 9.84
CA ILE A 74 14.32 -8.94 11.17
C ILE A 74 13.12 -9.75 11.64
N ARG A 75 12.88 -9.75 12.94
CA ARG A 75 11.69 -10.33 13.56
C ARG A 75 10.56 -9.31 13.58
N PRO A 76 9.28 -9.74 13.66
CA PRO A 76 8.15 -8.81 13.75
C PRO A 76 8.28 -7.80 14.90
N GLU A 77 8.74 -8.23 16.07
CA GLU A 77 8.93 -7.36 17.24
C GLU A 77 9.99 -6.26 17.06
N ASP A 78 10.84 -6.38 16.06
CA ASP A 78 11.87 -5.38 15.73
C ASP A 78 11.37 -4.37 14.66
N ALA A 79 10.18 -4.56 14.11
CA ALA A 79 9.69 -3.80 12.96
C ALA A 79 9.50 -2.31 13.25
N ASP A 80 8.99 -1.94 14.43
CA ASP A 80 8.80 -0.53 14.80
C ASP A 80 10.13 0.25 14.80
N GLY A 81 11.24 -0.42 15.12
CA GLY A 81 12.56 0.18 15.13
C GLY A 81 13.11 0.57 13.75
N VAL A 82 12.50 0.08 12.66
CA VAL A 82 12.93 0.36 11.28
C VAL A 82 11.96 1.26 10.52
N ILE A 83 10.77 1.53 11.06
CA ILE A 83 9.78 2.45 10.48
C ILE A 83 10.25 3.89 10.70
N PHE A 84 10.21 4.72 9.66
CA PHE A 84 10.38 6.16 9.76
C PHE A 84 9.06 6.86 10.14
N GLY A 85 7.96 6.41 9.56
CA GLY A 85 6.63 6.95 9.78
C GLY A 85 5.64 6.39 8.77
N CYS A 86 4.43 6.91 8.80
CA CYS A 86 3.36 6.52 7.91
C CYS A 86 2.81 7.71 7.11
N THR A 87 2.32 7.43 5.92
CA THR A 87 1.58 8.37 5.09
C THR A 87 0.39 7.67 4.45
N VAL A 88 -0.35 8.35 3.61
CA VAL A 88 -1.45 7.78 2.83
C VAL A 88 -0.97 7.53 1.40
N ALA A 89 -1.41 6.43 0.82
CA ALA A 89 -1.25 6.16 -0.61
C ALA A 89 -2.59 5.80 -1.24
N ASN A 90 -2.65 5.96 -2.56
CA ASN A 90 -3.70 5.40 -3.38
C ASN A 90 -3.05 4.43 -4.39
N ASP A 91 -3.25 3.11 -4.18
CA ASP A 91 -2.77 2.08 -5.09
C ASP A 91 -3.73 1.93 -6.27
N VAL A 92 -3.72 2.90 -7.18
CA VAL A 92 -4.59 2.90 -8.36
C VAL A 92 -4.32 1.69 -9.22
N SER A 93 -5.40 1.04 -9.67
CA SER A 93 -5.36 -0.24 -10.37
C SER A 93 -6.30 -0.25 -11.56
N ALA A 94 -5.76 -0.48 -12.78
CA ALA A 94 -6.52 -0.68 -14.00
C ALA A 94 -6.74 -2.19 -14.23
N LEU A 95 -7.92 -2.68 -13.87
CA LEU A 95 -8.23 -4.12 -13.85
C LEU A 95 -8.23 -4.75 -15.26
N ASP A 96 -8.46 -3.95 -16.29
CA ASP A 96 -8.43 -4.42 -17.68
C ASP A 96 -7.03 -4.87 -18.13
N PHE A 97 -6.01 -4.43 -17.40
CA PHE A 97 -4.60 -4.75 -17.66
C PHE A 97 -4.01 -5.77 -16.66
N PHE A 98 -4.86 -6.40 -15.86
CA PHE A 98 -4.42 -7.53 -15.03
C PHE A 98 -4.36 -8.77 -15.90
N HIS A 99 -3.23 -9.47 -15.84
CA HIS A 99 -3.08 -10.72 -16.58
C HIS A 99 -4.02 -11.80 -16.03
N PRO A 100 -4.69 -12.59 -16.90
CA PRO A 100 -5.64 -13.62 -16.45
C PRO A 100 -5.04 -14.64 -15.46
N GLU A 101 -3.75 -14.90 -15.55
CA GLU A 101 -3.02 -15.80 -14.64
C GLU A 101 -2.60 -15.15 -13.31
N GLY A 102 -3.12 -13.96 -12.99
CA GLY A 102 -2.94 -13.33 -11.67
C GLY A 102 -1.76 -12.37 -11.55
N HIS A 103 -1.12 -11.97 -12.64
CA HIS A 103 -0.08 -10.95 -12.62
C HIS A 103 -0.68 -9.54 -12.73
N TRP A 104 -0.42 -8.68 -11.75
CA TRP A 104 -1.02 -7.34 -11.65
C TRP A 104 -0.12 -6.21 -12.16
N THR A 105 1.11 -6.54 -12.51
CA THR A 105 2.18 -5.56 -12.77
C THR A 105 1.75 -4.44 -13.70
N ILE A 106 1.21 -4.74 -14.88
CA ILE A 106 0.84 -3.71 -15.87
C ILE A 106 -0.27 -2.82 -15.31
N GLY A 107 -1.34 -3.41 -14.78
CA GLY A 107 -2.49 -2.67 -14.27
C GLY A 107 -2.20 -1.76 -13.06
N LYS A 108 -1.04 -1.93 -12.42
CA LYS A 108 -0.58 -1.12 -11.28
C LYS A 108 0.61 -0.21 -11.62
N ALA A 109 1.12 -0.24 -12.87
CA ALA A 109 2.39 0.37 -13.25
C ALA A 109 2.27 1.67 -14.06
N PHE A 110 1.06 2.11 -14.40
CA PHE A 110 0.86 3.33 -15.19
C PHE A 110 1.35 4.57 -14.42
N ASP A 111 1.87 5.54 -15.17
CA ASP A 111 2.25 6.83 -14.61
C ASP A 111 1.09 7.42 -13.81
N SER A 112 1.39 8.08 -12.71
CA SER A 112 0.43 8.68 -11.77
C SER A 112 -0.41 7.72 -10.92
N PHE A 113 -0.23 6.41 -11.02
CA PHE A 113 -1.04 5.41 -10.31
C PHE A 113 -0.65 5.19 -8.83
N CYS A 114 0.17 6.08 -8.26
CA CYS A 114 0.49 6.07 -6.83
C CYS A 114 0.53 7.48 -6.23
N PRO A 115 -0.62 8.16 -6.10
CA PRO A 115 -0.70 9.36 -5.26
C PRO A 115 -0.20 9.04 -3.86
N LEU A 116 0.77 9.82 -3.35
CA LEU A 116 1.45 9.58 -2.08
C LEU A 116 1.52 10.87 -1.25
N GLY A 117 1.10 10.82 -0.01
CA GLY A 117 1.16 11.97 0.89
C GLY A 117 -0.14 12.23 1.65
N PRO A 118 -0.34 13.44 2.22
CA PRO A 118 0.43 14.67 1.97
C PRO A 118 1.70 14.85 2.83
N VAL A 119 1.80 14.17 3.96
CA VAL A 119 2.91 14.26 4.91
C VAL A 119 3.27 12.87 5.42
N ILE A 120 4.46 12.71 5.98
CA ILE A 120 4.80 11.53 6.77
C ILE A 120 4.66 11.89 8.23
N ASP A 121 3.79 11.18 8.93
CA ASP A 121 3.66 11.27 10.38
C ASP A 121 4.59 10.24 11.03
N THR A 122 5.57 10.72 11.77
CA THR A 122 6.59 9.88 12.42
C THR A 122 6.18 9.39 13.81
N ALA A 123 5.05 9.86 14.31
CA ALA A 123 4.47 9.45 15.59
C ALA A 123 3.16 8.65 15.43
N PHE A 124 2.74 8.39 14.21
CA PHE A 124 1.48 7.73 13.91
C PHE A 124 1.50 6.25 14.31
N ASP A 125 0.52 5.85 15.14
CA ASP A 125 0.30 4.43 15.45
C ASP A 125 -0.65 3.81 14.42
N TRP A 126 -0.09 3.11 13.46
CA TRP A 126 -0.84 2.44 12.39
C TRP A 126 -1.85 1.40 12.93
N ARG A 127 -1.63 0.85 14.13
CA ARG A 127 -2.48 -0.20 14.73
C ARG A 127 -3.89 0.29 15.03
N THR A 128 -4.00 1.57 15.35
CA THR A 128 -5.28 2.21 15.71
C THR A 128 -5.92 2.97 14.55
N ALA A 129 -5.30 2.91 13.38
CA ALA A 129 -5.72 3.67 12.22
C ALA A 129 -7.03 3.15 11.62
N ARG A 130 -7.73 4.05 10.94
CA ARG A 130 -8.89 3.76 10.12
C ARG A 130 -8.71 4.41 8.75
N ILE A 131 -8.85 3.61 7.70
CA ILE A 131 -8.75 4.06 6.31
C ILE A 131 -10.15 4.44 5.82
N ARG A 132 -10.29 5.67 5.31
CA ARG A 132 -11.53 6.13 4.69
C ARG A 132 -11.24 6.76 3.34
N ALA A 133 -12.09 6.48 2.37
CA ALA A 133 -12.04 7.14 1.08
C ALA A 133 -13.44 7.54 0.60
N SER A 134 -13.49 8.65 -0.11
CA SER A 134 -14.71 9.13 -0.77
C SER A 134 -14.41 9.55 -2.21
N VAL A 135 -15.41 9.41 -3.07
CA VAL A 135 -15.37 9.89 -4.45
C VAL A 135 -16.55 10.85 -4.63
N ASN A 136 -16.24 12.10 -5.03
CA ASN A 136 -17.23 13.17 -5.17
C ASN A 136 -18.11 13.35 -3.90
N GLY A 137 -17.48 13.25 -2.72
CA GLY A 137 -18.16 13.37 -1.43
C GLY A 137 -18.95 12.13 -0.99
N VAL A 138 -19.02 11.09 -1.81
CA VAL A 138 -19.68 9.83 -1.46
C VAL A 138 -18.66 8.87 -0.83
N PRO A 139 -18.88 8.43 0.43
CA PRO A 139 -18.01 7.43 1.07
C PRO A 139 -17.99 6.13 0.25
N LYS A 140 -16.79 5.58 0.06
CA LYS A 140 -16.53 4.38 -0.73
C LYS A 140 -15.77 3.31 0.04
N GLN A 141 -14.80 3.72 0.84
CA GLN A 141 -14.05 2.81 1.68
C GLN A 141 -14.12 3.28 3.13
N ASP A 142 -14.25 2.33 4.06
CA ASP A 142 -14.19 2.58 5.49
C ASP A 142 -13.78 1.28 6.20
N GLY A 143 -12.51 1.13 6.57
CA GLY A 143 -11.97 -0.06 7.23
C GLY A 143 -10.95 0.29 8.29
N ALA A 144 -10.94 -0.47 9.37
CA ALA A 144 -9.98 -0.31 10.45
C ALA A 144 -8.74 -1.20 10.24
N MET A 145 -7.60 -0.79 10.75
CA MET A 145 -6.35 -1.57 10.59
C MET A 145 -6.34 -2.90 11.38
N ASP A 146 -7.30 -3.12 12.28
CA ASP A 146 -7.49 -4.43 12.91
C ASP A 146 -8.14 -5.47 11.98
N GLU A 147 -8.75 -5.02 10.87
CA GLU A 147 -9.28 -5.87 9.80
C GLU A 147 -8.18 -6.38 8.84
N ILE A 148 -6.95 -5.86 8.95
CA ILE A 148 -5.82 -6.28 8.12
C ILE A 148 -5.45 -7.74 8.42
N ILE A 149 -5.20 -8.54 7.38
CA ILE A 149 -4.95 -9.97 7.52
C ILE A 149 -3.54 -10.22 8.04
N MET A 150 -2.52 -9.72 7.33
CA MET A 150 -1.13 -9.73 7.77
C MET A 150 -0.76 -8.33 8.28
N PRO A 151 -0.53 -8.13 9.59
CA PRO A 151 -0.23 -6.82 10.15
C PRO A 151 1.15 -6.30 9.72
N VAL A 152 1.36 -4.99 9.86
CA VAL A 152 2.52 -4.27 9.30
C VAL A 152 3.87 -4.83 9.76
N ASP A 153 4.00 -5.16 11.03
CA ASP A 153 5.21 -5.77 11.60
C ASP A 153 5.55 -7.11 10.93
N ARG A 154 4.52 -7.92 10.65
CA ARG A 154 4.65 -9.19 9.94
C ARG A 154 4.99 -8.98 8.46
N GLN A 155 4.39 -7.95 7.82
CA GLN A 155 4.73 -7.59 6.44
C GLN A 155 6.21 -7.23 6.32
N ILE A 156 6.72 -6.34 7.18
CA ILE A 156 8.12 -5.91 7.18
C ILE A 156 9.04 -7.09 7.44
N ALA A 157 8.75 -7.90 8.46
CA ALA A 157 9.53 -9.10 8.77
C ALA A 157 9.57 -10.07 7.59
N TYR A 158 8.40 -10.35 6.97
CA TYR A 158 8.29 -11.25 5.81
C TYR A 158 9.12 -10.74 4.64
N ILE A 159 8.92 -9.50 4.21
CA ILE A 159 9.65 -8.90 3.07
C ILE A 159 11.16 -8.94 3.33
N SER A 160 11.59 -8.60 4.55
CA SER A 160 13.00 -8.55 4.93
C SER A 160 13.70 -9.91 4.88
N ARG A 161 12.97 -11.02 4.82
CA ARG A 161 13.56 -12.36 4.64
C ARG A 161 14.18 -12.55 3.26
N PHE A 162 13.59 -11.94 2.24
CA PHE A 162 13.97 -12.15 0.83
C PHE A 162 14.78 -10.97 0.28
N MET A 163 14.42 -9.75 0.64
CA MET A 163 15.11 -8.54 0.18
C MET A 163 15.49 -7.64 1.35
N THR A 164 16.57 -6.89 1.19
CA THR A 164 16.97 -5.90 2.18
C THR A 164 16.16 -4.63 1.97
N LEU A 165 15.30 -4.29 2.94
CA LEU A 165 14.63 -3.01 2.97
C LEU A 165 15.63 -1.90 3.31
N GLN A 166 15.50 -0.75 2.65
CA GLN A 166 16.38 0.40 2.80
C GLN A 166 15.58 1.64 3.23
N PRO A 167 16.22 2.63 3.86
CA PRO A 167 15.58 3.92 4.09
C PRO A 167 14.99 4.50 2.80
N GLY A 168 13.73 4.91 2.86
CA GLY A 168 12.97 5.41 1.73
C GLY A 168 12.19 4.34 0.95
N ASP A 169 12.28 3.05 1.27
CA ASP A 169 11.33 2.07 0.75
C ASP A 169 9.94 2.33 1.35
N VAL A 170 8.91 2.14 0.53
CA VAL A 170 7.51 2.33 0.91
C VAL A 170 6.76 1.02 0.79
N ILE A 171 6.04 0.64 1.84
CA ILE A 171 5.16 -0.53 1.86
C ILE A 171 3.71 -0.06 1.86
N LEU A 172 2.95 -0.46 0.85
CA LEU A 172 1.51 -0.30 0.76
C LEU A 172 0.87 -1.50 1.46
N THR A 173 0.11 -1.23 2.52
CA THR A 173 -0.26 -2.28 3.49
C THR A 173 -1.48 -3.09 3.11
N GLY A 174 -2.17 -2.70 2.05
CA GLY A 174 -3.46 -3.22 1.64
C GLY A 174 -4.59 -2.22 1.87
N THR A 175 -5.69 -2.44 1.20
CA THR A 175 -6.86 -1.56 1.16
C THR A 175 -8.12 -2.27 1.65
N PRO A 176 -9.02 -1.60 2.39
CA PRO A 176 -10.33 -2.15 2.70
C PRO A 176 -11.21 -2.25 1.45
N ALA A 177 -12.31 -3.00 1.55
CA ALA A 177 -13.31 -3.10 0.49
C ALA A 177 -13.95 -1.73 0.18
N GLY A 178 -14.38 -1.53 -1.10
CA GLY A 178 -15.05 -0.34 -1.59
C GLY A 178 -15.06 -0.17 -3.10
#